data_7c0a106e22b5946a894ab01c8b25c849
#
_entry.id   7c0a106e22b5946a894ab01c8b25c849
#
_cell.length_a   1.000
_cell.length_b   1.000
_cell.length_c   1.000
_cell.angle_alpha   90.00
_cell.angle_beta   90.00
_cell.angle_gamma   90.00
#
_symmetry.space_group_name_H-M   'P 1'
#
loop_
_entity.id
_entity.type
_entity.pdbx_description
1 polymer ?
#
loop_
_entity_poly.entity_id
_entity_poly.type
_entity_poly.pdbx_seq_one_letter_code
_entity_poly.pdbx_strand_id
1 'polypeptide(L)'
;MAVEKKTCAYCHAYLFDDDDIVYCPDCGAPHHRDCWFEINHCANVDNHGKENIRTNKEVEESKSIRCSSCGTENSEDSYFCQHCGASLNNEQYDNTYTNQYVNDKIDGVNSSTVASYIRVNSQKYVNDFKEIDAKYKNNKKLSSCIKWNWSGFLFGYLWLFYRKCHKPAWVLFLISVISTILQTPLLALTSSVIFDIIGVQTDKVSASNMYFSINDNLTEIYSALNEAITTPIIIMFVFSIIIAFAVHLIIGLFGENIYKNNAINKIKAIEQSDTIESKQQIISTSGGVNIFMVVISWYLMNIISNYLMLFML
;
A
#
# COMPACT_ATOMS: atom_id res chain seq x y z
N MET A 1 32.48 -1.81 -17.11
CA MET A 1 32.38 -2.70 -15.97
C MET A 1 31.17 -3.59 -16.21
N ALA A 2 31.36 -4.91 -16.39
CA ALA A 2 30.26 -5.84 -16.58
C ALA A 2 29.50 -5.95 -15.24
N VAL A 3 28.22 -5.62 -15.24
CA VAL A 3 27.34 -5.84 -14.09
C VAL A 3 27.20 -7.35 -13.96
N GLU A 4 27.76 -7.93 -12.90
CA GLU A 4 27.57 -9.33 -12.56
C GLU A 4 26.07 -9.56 -12.32
N LYS A 5 25.42 -10.27 -13.24
CA LYS A 5 23.99 -10.61 -13.12
C LYS A 5 23.84 -11.58 -11.96
N LYS A 6 23.31 -11.09 -10.84
CA LYS A 6 22.96 -11.92 -9.68
C LYS A 6 21.57 -12.52 -9.91
N THR A 7 21.48 -13.85 -9.88
CA THR A 7 20.22 -14.59 -9.99
C THR A 7 20.02 -15.46 -8.76
N CYS A 8 18.76 -15.61 -8.32
CA CYS A 8 18.42 -16.52 -7.24
C CYS A 8 18.77 -17.96 -7.58
N ALA A 9 19.46 -18.65 -6.68
CA ALA A 9 19.92 -20.02 -6.93
C ALA A 9 18.76 -21.04 -7.04
N TYR A 10 17.59 -20.72 -6.50
CA TYR A 10 16.41 -21.59 -6.55
C TYR A 10 15.52 -21.30 -7.77
N CYS A 11 14.97 -20.10 -7.89
CA CYS A 11 14.02 -19.78 -8.95
C CYS A 11 14.67 -19.23 -10.23
N HIS A 12 15.98 -18.98 -10.22
CA HIS A 12 16.78 -18.44 -11.32
C HIS A 12 16.36 -17.04 -11.81
N ALA A 13 15.43 -16.38 -11.13
CA ALA A 13 15.03 -15.01 -11.43
C ALA A 13 16.16 -14.04 -11.05
N TYR A 14 16.19 -12.90 -11.74
CA TYR A 14 17.13 -11.82 -11.45
C TYR A 14 16.86 -11.22 -10.07
N LEU A 15 17.93 -10.91 -9.34
CA LEU A 15 17.90 -10.28 -8.03
C LEU A 15 18.16 -8.79 -8.20
N PHE A 16 17.16 -7.98 -7.91
CA PHE A 16 17.25 -6.53 -7.92
C PHE A 16 17.83 -6.01 -6.60
N ASP A 17 18.33 -4.78 -6.60
CA ASP A 17 18.96 -4.18 -5.41
C ASP A 17 17.95 -3.90 -4.27
N ASP A 18 16.66 -3.87 -4.58
CA ASP A 18 15.55 -3.69 -3.65
C ASP A 18 14.88 -5.00 -3.22
N ASP A 19 15.32 -6.15 -3.73
CA ASP A 19 14.85 -7.47 -3.30
C ASP A 19 15.39 -7.83 -1.91
N ASP A 20 14.57 -8.57 -1.15
CA ASP A 20 15.01 -9.15 0.12
C ASP A 20 15.79 -10.43 -0.15
N ILE A 21 17.12 -10.32 -0.15
CA ILE A 21 18.06 -11.38 -0.57
C ILE A 21 18.70 -12.03 0.66
N VAL A 22 18.72 -13.37 0.66
CA VAL A 22 19.46 -14.21 1.62
C VAL A 22 20.63 -14.88 0.90
N TYR A 23 21.80 -14.81 1.48
CA TYR A 23 22.99 -15.51 0.99
C TYR A 23 23.23 -16.78 1.80
N CYS A 24 23.49 -17.89 1.11
CA CYS A 24 23.88 -19.14 1.78
C CYS A 24 25.20 -18.93 2.55
N PRO A 25 25.26 -19.28 3.86
CA PRO A 25 26.49 -19.11 4.65
C PRO A 25 27.64 -20.00 4.17
N ASP A 26 27.34 -21.17 3.57
CA ASP A 26 28.35 -22.16 3.19
C ASP A 26 28.96 -21.89 1.81
N CYS A 27 28.15 -21.44 0.82
CA CYS A 27 28.62 -21.26 -0.55
C CYS A 27 28.42 -19.86 -1.12
N GLY A 28 27.78 -18.93 -0.35
CA GLY A 28 27.51 -17.56 -0.78
C GLY A 28 26.46 -17.42 -1.90
N ALA A 29 25.74 -18.50 -2.24
CA ALA A 29 24.71 -18.45 -3.27
C ALA A 29 23.53 -17.57 -2.84
N PRO A 30 23.09 -16.59 -3.67
CA PRO A 30 22.00 -15.70 -3.32
C PRO A 30 20.64 -16.33 -3.60
N HIS A 31 19.66 -16.06 -2.73
CA HIS A 31 18.28 -16.50 -2.84
C HIS A 31 17.35 -15.34 -2.48
N HIS A 32 16.16 -15.24 -3.08
CA HIS A 32 15.10 -14.46 -2.50
C HIS A 32 14.74 -15.06 -1.14
N ARG A 33 14.36 -14.23 -0.18
CA ARG A 33 13.99 -14.70 1.17
C ARG A 33 12.84 -15.70 1.11
N ASP A 34 11.82 -15.45 0.31
CA ASP A 34 10.69 -16.36 0.14
C ASP A 34 11.11 -17.71 -0.43
N CYS A 35 12.01 -17.72 -1.42
CA CYS A 35 12.57 -18.94 -1.98
C CYS A 35 13.40 -19.75 -0.95
N TRP A 36 14.15 -19.04 -0.10
CA TRP A 36 14.89 -19.67 0.98
C TRP A 36 13.96 -20.33 2.00
N PHE A 37 12.86 -19.68 2.37
CA PHE A 37 11.87 -20.25 3.29
C PHE A 37 11.10 -21.42 2.69
N GLU A 38 10.82 -21.39 1.38
CA GLU A 38 10.09 -22.44 0.69
C GLU A 38 10.87 -23.77 0.70
N ILE A 39 12.18 -23.73 0.41
CA ILE A 39 13.01 -24.93 0.36
C ILE A 39 13.72 -25.26 1.69
N ASN A 40 13.78 -24.28 2.61
CA ASN A 40 14.40 -24.37 3.94
C ASN A 40 15.87 -24.86 3.95
N HIS A 41 16.57 -24.73 2.83
CA HIS A 41 17.99 -25.06 2.64
C HIS A 41 18.54 -24.34 1.40
N CYS A 42 19.84 -24.42 1.17
CA CYS A 42 20.45 -23.86 -0.04
C CYS A 42 20.09 -24.70 -1.27
N ALA A 43 19.59 -24.07 -2.34
CA ALA A 43 19.38 -24.75 -3.62
C ALA A 43 20.68 -25.25 -4.28
N ASN A 44 21.85 -24.77 -3.83
CA ASN A 44 23.16 -25.14 -4.33
C ASN A 44 23.93 -26.08 -3.37
N VAL A 45 23.19 -26.92 -2.62
CA VAL A 45 23.73 -27.81 -1.58
C VAL A 45 24.84 -28.74 -2.10
N ASP A 46 24.75 -29.17 -3.35
CA ASP A 46 25.75 -30.07 -3.99
C ASP A 46 27.13 -29.42 -4.13
N ASN A 47 27.23 -28.11 -4.00
CA ASN A 47 28.48 -27.35 -4.07
C ASN A 47 29.00 -26.96 -2.66
N HIS A 48 28.31 -27.33 -1.58
CA HIS A 48 28.81 -27.15 -0.24
C HIS A 48 30.05 -28.04 -0.02
N GLY A 49 31.10 -27.47 0.59
CA GLY A 49 32.34 -28.21 0.87
C GLY A 49 33.31 -28.35 -0.31
N LYS A 50 32.98 -27.84 -1.50
CA LYS A 50 34.01 -27.69 -2.58
C LYS A 50 34.69 -26.35 -2.35
N GLU A 51 36.01 -26.37 -2.12
CA GLU A 51 36.83 -25.18 -1.92
C GLU A 51 36.55 -24.12 -2.98
N ASN A 52 35.74 -23.13 -2.64
CA ASN A 52 35.69 -21.88 -3.38
C ASN A 52 36.67 -20.92 -2.75
N ILE A 53 37.81 -20.86 -3.42
CA ILE A 53 38.92 -19.94 -3.23
C ILE A 53 38.38 -18.49 -3.10
N ARG A 54 38.18 -18.03 -1.90
CA ARG A 54 38.45 -16.64 -1.51
C ARG A 54 39.51 -16.68 -0.42
N THR A 55 40.74 -16.56 -0.89
CA THR A 55 41.98 -16.53 -0.17
C THR A 55 41.98 -15.53 0.97
N ASN A 56 42.47 -16.04 2.11
CA ASN A 56 43.22 -15.36 3.16
C ASN A 56 42.58 -14.17 3.89
N LYS A 57 41.98 -14.47 5.03
CA LYS A 57 42.34 -13.74 6.25
C LYS A 57 42.42 -14.73 7.41
N GLU A 58 43.43 -14.50 8.21
CA GLU A 58 43.93 -15.27 9.32
C GLU A 58 42.83 -15.73 10.27
N VAL A 59 42.97 -16.94 10.80
CA VAL A 59 42.13 -17.56 11.81
C VAL A 59 42.22 -16.73 13.09
N GLU A 60 41.36 -15.77 13.25
CA GLU A 60 41.01 -15.24 14.56
C GLU A 60 39.84 -16.07 15.14
N GLU A 61 39.96 -16.45 16.40
CA GLU A 61 38.94 -17.21 17.16
C GLU A 61 37.56 -16.63 16.89
N SER A 62 36.70 -17.37 16.17
CA SER A 62 35.38 -16.92 15.81
C SER A 62 34.51 -16.84 17.07
N LYS A 63 34.32 -15.64 17.60
CA LYS A 63 33.28 -15.39 18.59
C LYS A 63 31.94 -15.71 17.97
N SER A 64 31.12 -16.48 18.68
CA SER A 64 29.76 -16.82 18.28
C SER A 64 28.75 -15.89 18.95
N ILE A 65 27.70 -15.50 18.25
CA ILE A 65 26.57 -14.75 18.80
C ILE A 65 25.34 -15.65 18.88
N ARG A 66 24.67 -15.65 20.02
CA ARG A 66 23.46 -16.43 20.24
C ARG A 66 22.22 -15.64 19.88
N CYS A 67 21.35 -16.20 19.04
CA CYS A 67 20.10 -15.56 18.63
C CYS A 67 19.17 -15.41 19.83
N SER A 68 18.72 -14.19 20.12
CA SER A 68 17.78 -13.88 21.20
C SER A 68 16.36 -14.43 20.95
N SER A 69 16.00 -14.71 19.71
CA SER A 69 14.67 -15.20 19.32
C SER A 69 14.54 -16.72 19.36
N CYS A 70 15.58 -17.48 18.97
CA CYS A 70 15.51 -18.95 18.88
C CYS A 70 16.65 -19.70 19.58
N GLY A 71 17.62 -18.98 20.14
CA GLY A 71 18.74 -19.56 20.89
C GLY A 71 19.84 -20.20 20.03
N THR A 72 19.75 -20.18 18.70
CA THR A 72 20.77 -20.77 17.81
C THR A 72 22.05 -19.95 17.82
N GLU A 73 23.19 -20.61 17.87
CA GLU A 73 24.49 -19.97 17.73
C GLU A 73 24.79 -19.64 16.27
N ASN A 74 25.29 -18.43 16.03
CA ASN A 74 25.62 -17.90 14.73
C ASN A 74 27.02 -17.29 14.77
N SER A 75 27.65 -17.08 13.61
CA SER A 75 28.92 -16.34 13.53
C SER A 75 28.73 -14.90 14.02
N GLU A 76 29.72 -14.31 14.68
CA GLU A 76 29.68 -12.92 15.16
C GLU A 76 29.40 -11.91 14.03
N ASP A 77 29.83 -12.24 12.81
CA ASP A 77 29.62 -11.43 11.60
C ASP A 77 28.23 -11.63 10.95
N SER A 78 27.41 -12.52 11.51
CA SER A 78 26.08 -12.79 10.97
C SER A 78 25.10 -11.70 11.34
N TYR A 79 24.52 -11.02 10.37
CA TYR A 79 23.49 -9.99 10.57
C TYR A 79 22.13 -10.58 10.92
N PHE A 80 21.86 -11.80 10.45
CA PHE A 80 20.60 -12.50 10.68
C PHE A 80 20.84 -13.93 11.14
N CYS A 81 19.96 -14.43 12.00
CA CYS A 81 20.01 -15.80 12.48
C CYS A 81 19.80 -16.79 11.34
N GLN A 82 20.73 -17.72 11.16
CA GLN A 82 20.69 -18.76 10.12
C GLN A 82 19.49 -19.70 10.27
N HIS A 83 18.89 -19.78 11.49
CA HIS A 83 17.79 -20.69 11.77
C HIS A 83 16.42 -19.99 11.63
N CYS A 84 16.23 -18.79 12.20
CA CYS A 84 14.93 -18.14 12.27
C CYS A 84 14.84 -16.79 11.53
N GLY A 85 15.94 -16.34 10.90
CA GLY A 85 16.00 -15.07 10.16
C GLY A 85 15.92 -13.82 11.06
N ALA A 86 15.89 -13.95 12.39
CA ALA A 86 15.89 -12.78 13.28
C ALA A 86 17.23 -12.04 13.19
N SER A 87 17.19 -10.70 13.28
CA SER A 87 18.40 -9.88 13.32
C SER A 87 19.23 -10.21 14.57
N LEU A 88 20.51 -10.50 14.39
CA LEU A 88 21.45 -10.88 15.46
C LEU A 88 22.21 -9.68 16.02
N ASN A 89 22.45 -8.67 15.20
CA ASN A 89 23.16 -7.47 15.61
C ASN A 89 22.18 -6.33 15.90
N ASN A 90 21.79 -6.21 17.17
CA ASN A 90 21.11 -5.02 17.67
C ASN A 90 22.02 -3.77 17.69
N GLU A 91 23.32 -3.91 17.44
CA GLU A 91 24.28 -2.82 17.65
C GLU A 91 25.04 -2.35 16.39
N GLN A 92 24.98 -3.05 15.26
CA GLN A 92 25.86 -2.73 14.12
C GLN A 92 25.21 -2.71 12.73
N TYR A 93 23.88 -2.77 12.64
CA TYR A 93 23.24 -2.34 11.41
C TYR A 93 23.20 -0.82 11.38
N ASP A 94 24.25 -0.31 10.79
CA ASP A 94 24.54 1.08 10.47
C ASP A 94 23.87 2.09 11.44
N ASN A 95 24.57 2.39 12.53
CA ASN A 95 24.25 3.45 13.47
C ASN A 95 23.99 4.83 12.81
N THR A 96 24.27 4.97 11.53
CA THR A 96 23.94 6.18 10.76
C THR A 96 22.45 6.28 10.50
N TYR A 97 21.76 5.16 10.24
CA TYR A 97 20.31 5.16 10.01
C TYR A 97 19.49 5.01 11.30
N THR A 98 19.91 4.17 12.24
CA THR A 98 19.19 3.99 13.52
C THR A 98 19.45 5.12 14.51
N ASN A 99 20.65 5.69 14.59
CA ASN A 99 20.93 6.84 15.44
C ASN A 99 20.24 8.12 14.97
N GLN A 100 19.87 8.23 13.70
CA GLN A 100 19.07 9.34 13.21
C GLN A 100 17.62 9.29 13.75
N TYR A 101 17.14 8.11 14.17
CA TYR A 101 15.78 7.91 14.70
C TYR A 101 15.71 7.84 16.23
N VAL A 102 16.80 7.55 16.93
CA VAL A 102 16.79 7.24 18.39
C VAL A 102 16.43 8.46 19.23
N ASN A 103 16.78 9.68 18.83
CA ASN A 103 16.49 10.91 19.58
C ASN A 103 15.45 11.83 18.93
N ASP A 104 14.90 11.44 17.79
CA ASP A 104 14.00 12.28 17.02
C ASP A 104 12.54 11.88 17.25
N LYS A 105 11.69 12.86 17.59
CA LYS A 105 10.29 12.64 17.93
C LYS A 105 9.36 13.36 16.97
N ILE A 106 8.30 12.67 16.59
CA ILE A 106 7.19 13.20 15.81
C ILE A 106 5.99 13.31 16.75
N ASP A 107 5.50 14.51 17.03
CA ASP A 107 4.40 14.77 17.99
C ASP A 107 4.59 14.06 19.35
N GLY A 108 5.84 13.94 19.81
CA GLY A 108 6.20 13.32 21.08
C GLY A 108 6.44 11.80 21.05
N VAL A 109 6.19 11.12 19.92
CA VAL A 109 6.46 9.69 19.72
C VAL A 109 7.80 9.50 19.01
N ASN A 110 8.59 8.50 19.43
CA ASN A 110 9.87 8.20 18.81
C ASN A 110 9.70 7.81 17.34
N SER A 111 10.55 8.34 16.46
CA SER A 111 10.50 8.05 15.02
C SER A 111 10.67 6.58 14.70
N SER A 112 11.45 5.82 15.48
CA SER A 112 11.58 4.37 15.36
C SER A 112 10.27 3.63 15.65
N THR A 113 9.52 4.07 16.68
CA THR A 113 8.19 3.53 17.00
C THR A 113 7.18 3.82 15.88
N VAL A 114 7.24 5.03 15.31
CA VAL A 114 6.41 5.39 14.15
C VAL A 114 6.77 4.53 12.95
N ALA A 115 8.06 4.29 12.68
CA ALA A 115 8.50 3.43 11.58
C ALA A 115 8.01 1.98 11.74
N SER A 116 8.10 1.42 12.96
CA SER A 116 7.60 0.07 13.26
C SER A 116 6.08 -0.07 13.12
N TYR A 117 5.31 0.99 13.39
CA TYR A 117 3.88 1.05 13.12
C TYR A 117 3.57 1.12 11.62
N ILE A 118 4.27 1.96 10.86
CA ILE A 118 4.02 2.17 9.43
C ILE A 118 4.36 0.92 8.59
N ARG A 119 5.49 0.27 8.88
CA ARG A 119 6.07 -0.90 8.20
C ARG A 119 6.38 -0.63 6.73
N VAL A 120 5.38 -0.61 5.84
CA VAL A 120 5.54 -0.45 4.39
C VAL A 120 5.87 1.00 4.04
N ASN A 121 7.02 1.22 3.39
CA ASN A 121 7.58 2.54 3.04
C ASN A 121 7.79 3.46 4.28
N SER A 122 8.18 2.86 5.41
CA SER A 122 8.29 3.57 6.69
C SER A 122 9.23 4.78 6.62
N GLN A 123 10.38 4.64 5.95
CA GLN A 123 11.34 5.72 5.81
C GLN A 123 10.76 6.97 5.13
N LYS A 124 10.05 6.78 4.00
CA LYS A 124 9.37 7.88 3.30
C LYS A 124 8.38 8.58 4.23
N TYR A 125 7.48 7.82 4.86
CA TYR A 125 6.42 8.40 5.69
C TYR A 125 6.96 9.05 6.97
N VAL A 126 7.99 8.49 7.59
CA VAL A 126 8.63 9.11 8.75
C VAL A 126 9.23 10.47 8.37
N ASN A 127 9.91 10.58 7.23
CA ASN A 127 10.45 11.84 6.73
C ASN A 127 9.34 12.85 6.42
N ASP A 128 8.26 12.39 5.76
CA ASP A 128 7.10 13.22 5.44
C ASP A 128 6.40 13.74 6.71
N PHE A 129 6.26 12.89 7.73
CA PHE A 129 5.66 13.25 9.02
C PHE A 129 6.52 14.25 9.79
N LYS A 130 7.85 14.11 9.78
CA LYS A 130 8.78 15.07 10.36
C LYS A 130 8.67 16.44 9.70
N GLU A 131 8.62 16.46 8.37
CA GLU A 131 8.48 17.69 7.59
C GLU A 131 7.18 18.42 7.94
N ILE A 132 6.05 17.69 7.99
CA ILE A 132 4.73 18.22 8.36
C ILE A 132 4.78 18.76 9.80
N ASP A 133 5.35 18.01 10.73
CA ASP A 133 5.43 18.38 12.15
C ASP A 133 6.28 19.65 12.34
N ALA A 134 7.43 19.71 11.70
CA ALA A 134 8.32 20.88 11.75
C ALA A 134 7.65 22.13 11.15
N LYS A 135 7.00 22.01 9.99
CA LYS A 135 6.26 23.12 9.37
C LYS A 135 5.10 23.60 10.24
N TYR A 136 4.36 22.67 10.85
CA TYR A 136 3.22 23.00 11.70
C TYR A 136 3.67 23.70 12.99
N LYS A 137 4.74 23.23 13.63
CA LYS A 137 5.31 23.86 14.83
C LYS A 137 5.75 25.29 14.57
N ASN A 138 6.33 25.56 13.39
CA ASN A 138 6.82 26.88 13.03
C ASN A 138 5.71 27.86 12.68
N ASN A 139 4.68 27.43 11.93
CA ASN A 139 3.71 28.34 11.34
C ASN A 139 2.28 28.21 11.90
N LYS A 140 1.91 27.06 12.51
CA LYS A 140 0.55 26.74 13.01
C LYS A 140 -0.59 27.01 12.01
N LYS A 141 -0.29 26.98 10.69
CA LYS A 141 -1.25 27.23 9.62
C LYS A 141 -1.68 25.93 8.97
N LEU A 142 -2.90 25.88 8.42
CA LEU A 142 -3.42 24.73 7.68
C LEU A 142 -2.53 24.38 6.48
N SER A 143 -1.93 25.40 5.83
CA SER A 143 -0.99 25.19 4.73
C SER A 143 0.27 24.38 5.11
N SER A 144 0.64 24.36 6.40
CA SER A 144 1.76 23.55 6.91
C SER A 144 1.45 22.05 6.93
N CYS A 145 0.18 21.69 6.87
CA CYS A 145 -0.28 20.29 6.84
C CYS A 145 -0.37 19.73 5.42
N ILE A 146 -0.14 20.55 4.40
CA ILE A 146 -0.26 20.15 3.00
C ILE A 146 1.03 19.46 2.56
N LYS A 147 0.88 18.20 2.13
CA LYS A 147 1.90 17.45 1.42
C LYS A 147 1.24 16.58 0.37
N TRP A 148 1.66 16.74 -0.89
CA TRP A 148 1.03 16.05 -2.00
C TRP A 148 1.28 14.54 -1.94
N ASN A 149 0.19 13.77 -2.04
CA ASN A 149 0.18 12.32 -2.04
C ASN A 149 -0.51 11.78 -3.30
N TRP A 150 0.27 11.37 -4.30
CA TRP A 150 -0.25 10.80 -5.54
C TRP A 150 -1.12 9.57 -5.31
N SER A 151 -0.72 8.67 -4.42
CA SER A 151 -1.50 7.47 -4.10
C SER A 151 -2.85 7.83 -3.47
N GLY A 152 -2.86 8.82 -2.57
CA GLY A 152 -4.09 9.33 -1.98
C GLY A 152 -4.99 10.02 -3.00
N PHE A 153 -4.43 10.81 -3.91
CA PHE A 153 -5.16 11.45 -4.99
C PHE A 153 -5.78 10.44 -5.96
N LEU A 154 -5.03 9.44 -6.42
CA LEU A 154 -5.50 8.47 -7.41
C LEU A 154 -6.51 7.48 -6.82
N PHE A 155 -6.29 7.00 -5.60
CA PHE A 155 -7.12 5.94 -5.00
C PHE A 155 -8.17 6.47 -4.01
N GLY A 156 -8.14 7.75 -3.67
CA GLY A 156 -9.14 8.38 -2.81
C GLY A 156 -9.29 7.66 -1.45
N TYR A 157 -10.52 7.42 -1.04
CA TYR A 157 -10.85 6.75 0.23
C TYR A 157 -10.26 5.33 0.34
N LEU A 158 -10.00 4.63 -0.78
CA LEU A 158 -9.38 3.31 -0.78
C LEU A 158 -7.97 3.35 -0.18
N TRP A 159 -7.20 4.42 -0.46
CA TRP A 159 -5.88 4.62 0.13
C TRP A 159 -5.96 4.77 1.65
N LEU A 160 -6.98 5.44 2.18
CA LEU A 160 -7.19 5.56 3.62
C LEU A 160 -7.55 4.21 4.27
N PHE A 161 -8.36 3.37 3.61
CA PHE A 161 -8.61 2.00 4.06
C PHE A 161 -7.33 1.16 4.03
N TYR A 162 -6.54 1.29 2.97
CA TYR A 162 -5.25 0.64 2.86
C TYR A 162 -4.33 1.00 4.02
N ARG A 163 -4.28 2.27 4.42
CA ARG A 163 -3.47 2.78 5.55
C ARG A 163 -4.14 2.63 6.93
N LYS A 164 -5.22 1.85 7.05
CA LYS A 164 -5.97 1.62 8.29
C LYS A 164 -6.51 2.90 8.95
N CYS A 165 -6.75 3.95 8.18
CA CYS A 165 -7.38 5.20 8.61
C CYS A 165 -8.91 5.08 8.53
N HIS A 166 -9.51 4.13 9.23
CA HIS A 166 -10.91 3.73 9.04
C HIS A 166 -11.92 4.87 9.23
N LYS A 167 -11.78 5.72 10.27
CA LYS A 167 -12.72 6.81 10.54
C LYS A 167 -12.85 7.79 9.36
N PRO A 168 -11.76 8.45 8.89
CA PRO A 168 -11.86 9.33 7.74
C PRO A 168 -12.17 8.58 6.44
N ALA A 169 -11.75 7.32 6.29
CA ALA A 169 -12.06 6.50 5.13
C ALA A 169 -13.57 6.30 4.96
N TRP A 170 -14.28 5.95 6.03
CA TRP A 170 -15.74 5.78 5.99
C TRP A 170 -16.49 7.06 5.70
N VAL A 171 -16.04 8.20 6.26
CA VAL A 171 -16.66 9.50 5.96
C VAL A 171 -16.56 9.84 4.47
N LEU A 172 -15.37 9.69 3.89
CA LEU A 172 -15.16 9.98 2.47
C LEU A 172 -15.80 8.93 1.54
N PHE A 173 -15.91 7.68 1.98
CA PHE A 173 -16.69 6.65 1.31
C PHE A 173 -18.16 7.05 1.20
N LEU A 174 -18.78 7.50 2.28
CA LEU A 174 -20.18 7.96 2.27
C LEU A 174 -20.39 9.17 1.36
N ILE A 175 -19.45 10.13 1.34
CA ILE A 175 -19.49 11.25 0.41
C ILE A 175 -19.37 10.75 -1.05
N SER A 176 -18.55 9.73 -1.32
CA SER A 176 -18.44 9.12 -2.64
C SER A 176 -19.74 8.38 -3.04
N VAL A 177 -20.46 7.78 -2.09
CA VAL A 177 -21.80 7.20 -2.34
C VAL A 177 -22.79 8.28 -2.76
N ILE A 178 -22.78 9.46 -2.10
CA ILE A 178 -23.63 10.59 -2.52
C ILE A 178 -23.29 11.02 -3.96
N SER A 179 -22.02 11.11 -4.30
CA SER A 179 -21.59 11.39 -5.68
C SER A 179 -22.12 10.34 -6.67
N THR A 180 -22.10 9.06 -6.31
CA THR A 180 -22.64 7.98 -7.14
C THR A 180 -24.15 8.12 -7.33
N ILE A 181 -24.91 8.45 -6.29
CA ILE A 181 -26.36 8.69 -6.38
C ILE A 181 -26.67 9.83 -7.37
N LEU A 182 -25.92 10.93 -7.34
CA LEU A 182 -26.13 12.07 -8.21
C LEU A 182 -25.82 11.78 -9.69
N GLN A 183 -24.92 10.85 -10.00
CA GLN A 183 -24.59 10.50 -11.38
C GLN A 183 -25.47 9.39 -11.97
N THR A 184 -26.11 8.58 -11.12
CA THR A 184 -26.93 7.44 -11.53
C THR A 184 -28.06 7.82 -12.52
N PRO A 185 -28.80 8.93 -12.38
CA PRO A 185 -29.87 9.28 -13.32
C PRO A 185 -29.37 9.43 -14.76
N LEU A 186 -28.22 10.06 -14.98
CA LEU A 186 -27.66 10.19 -16.34
C LEU A 186 -27.20 8.83 -16.88
N LEU A 187 -26.55 8.02 -16.05
CA LEU A 187 -26.09 6.70 -16.45
C LEU A 187 -27.24 5.74 -16.75
N ALA A 188 -28.32 5.76 -15.95
CA ALA A 188 -29.51 4.95 -16.19
C ALA A 188 -30.20 5.37 -17.50
N LEU A 189 -30.40 6.67 -17.70
CA LEU A 189 -31.00 7.22 -18.91
C LEU A 189 -30.19 6.86 -20.17
N THR A 190 -28.88 7.03 -20.13
CA THR A 190 -28.01 6.66 -21.27
C THR A 190 -28.06 5.17 -21.55
N SER A 191 -28.07 4.33 -20.51
CA SER A 191 -28.17 2.89 -20.65
C SER A 191 -29.53 2.47 -21.22
N SER A 192 -30.64 3.03 -20.75
CA SER A 192 -31.99 2.71 -21.27
C SER A 192 -32.14 3.09 -22.73
N VAL A 193 -31.73 4.30 -23.13
CA VAL A 193 -31.79 4.76 -24.54
C VAL A 193 -30.94 3.86 -25.43
N ILE A 194 -29.72 3.53 -25.01
CA ILE A 194 -28.85 2.61 -25.80
C ILE A 194 -29.48 1.23 -25.91
N PHE A 195 -30.02 0.72 -24.80
CA PHE A 195 -30.63 -0.61 -24.79
C PHE A 195 -31.91 -0.68 -25.64
N ASP A 196 -32.74 0.35 -25.60
CA ASP A 196 -33.96 0.42 -26.38
C ASP A 196 -33.68 0.45 -27.89
N ILE A 197 -32.70 1.23 -28.33
CA ILE A 197 -32.33 1.33 -29.74
C ILE A 197 -31.67 0.05 -30.26
N ILE A 198 -30.74 -0.53 -29.48
CA ILE A 198 -29.98 -1.73 -29.86
C ILE A 198 -30.76 -3.01 -29.56
N GLY A 199 -31.46 -3.08 -28.43
CA GLY A 199 -32.18 -4.25 -27.93
C GLY A 199 -33.35 -4.65 -28.80
N VAL A 200 -33.99 -3.69 -29.48
CA VAL A 200 -35.08 -3.93 -30.45
C VAL A 200 -34.57 -4.68 -31.69
N GLN A 201 -33.28 -4.63 -32.00
CA GLN A 201 -32.73 -5.19 -33.24
C GLN A 201 -32.09 -6.58 -33.10
N THR A 202 -31.87 -7.10 -31.88
CA THR A 202 -31.07 -8.34 -31.73
C THR A 202 -31.56 -9.27 -30.63
N ASP A 203 -32.13 -10.40 -31.03
CA ASP A 203 -32.46 -11.53 -30.13
C ASP A 203 -31.20 -12.30 -29.59
N LYS A 204 -30.00 -11.97 -30.08
CA LYS A 204 -28.74 -12.61 -29.67
C LYS A 204 -27.57 -11.61 -29.81
N VAL A 205 -27.22 -10.89 -28.75
CA VAL A 205 -26.10 -9.94 -28.77
C VAL A 205 -24.82 -10.59 -28.26
N SER A 206 -23.81 -10.78 -29.13
CA SER A 206 -22.42 -10.91 -28.70
C SER A 206 -21.81 -9.51 -28.51
N ALA A 207 -20.76 -9.37 -27.64
CA ALA A 207 -20.13 -8.09 -27.39
C ALA A 207 -19.60 -7.38 -28.65
N SER A 208 -19.18 -8.14 -29.69
CA SER A 208 -18.77 -7.61 -30.98
C SER A 208 -19.95 -7.04 -31.77
N ASN A 209 -21.09 -7.74 -31.77
CA ASN A 209 -22.29 -7.28 -32.44
C ASN A 209 -22.86 -6.01 -31.79
N MET A 210 -22.76 -5.87 -30.47
CA MET A 210 -23.17 -4.68 -29.74
C MET A 210 -22.36 -3.46 -30.16
N TYR A 211 -21.03 -3.59 -30.33
CA TYR A 211 -20.16 -2.49 -30.77
C TYR A 211 -20.54 -1.99 -32.17
N PHE A 212 -20.72 -2.90 -33.12
CA PHE A 212 -21.14 -2.53 -34.50
C PHE A 212 -22.53 -1.91 -34.52
N SER A 213 -23.48 -2.44 -33.76
CA SER A 213 -24.83 -1.91 -33.64
C SER A 213 -24.88 -0.49 -33.07
N ILE A 214 -24.03 -0.19 -32.05
CA ILE A 214 -23.89 1.17 -31.51
C ILE A 214 -23.40 2.12 -32.59
N ASN A 215 -22.37 1.72 -33.35
CA ASN A 215 -21.78 2.58 -34.38
C ASN A 215 -22.75 2.89 -35.53
N ASP A 216 -23.54 1.89 -35.94
CA ASP A 216 -24.54 2.04 -37.00
C ASP A 216 -25.71 2.95 -36.61
N ASN A 217 -26.06 2.98 -35.30
CA ASN A 217 -27.18 3.77 -34.79
C ASN A 217 -26.75 5.04 -34.00
N LEU A 218 -25.51 5.49 -34.17
CA LEU A 218 -24.95 6.63 -33.44
C LEU A 218 -25.79 7.90 -33.54
N THR A 219 -26.31 8.20 -34.73
CA THR A 219 -27.11 9.40 -34.99
C THR A 219 -28.47 9.33 -34.24
N GLU A 220 -29.09 8.19 -34.26
CA GLU A 220 -30.37 7.94 -33.56
C GLU A 220 -30.19 7.99 -32.05
N ILE A 221 -29.15 7.34 -31.53
CA ILE A 221 -28.76 7.39 -30.10
C ILE A 221 -28.52 8.83 -29.66
N TYR A 222 -27.76 9.60 -30.47
CA TYR A 222 -27.46 11.00 -30.15
C TYR A 222 -28.73 11.85 -30.10
N SER A 223 -29.65 11.71 -31.09
CA SER A 223 -30.90 12.47 -31.10
C SER A 223 -31.80 12.12 -29.92
N ALA A 224 -31.95 10.84 -29.62
CA ALA A 224 -32.73 10.38 -28.49
C ALA A 224 -32.17 10.84 -27.10
N LEU A 225 -30.85 10.78 -26.92
CA LEU A 225 -30.18 11.30 -25.73
C LEU A 225 -30.36 12.82 -25.60
N ASN A 226 -30.22 13.57 -26.69
CA ASN A 226 -30.37 15.03 -26.69
C ASN A 226 -31.80 15.47 -26.32
N GLU A 227 -32.81 14.69 -26.68
CA GLU A 227 -34.20 14.92 -26.30
C GLU A 227 -34.49 14.53 -24.85
N ALA A 228 -33.93 13.41 -24.39
CA ALA A 228 -34.20 12.84 -23.08
C ALA A 228 -33.40 13.51 -21.95
N ILE A 229 -32.21 14.04 -22.21
CA ILE A 229 -31.36 14.67 -21.20
C ILE A 229 -31.89 16.05 -20.84
N THR A 230 -32.39 16.19 -19.61
CA THR A 230 -32.89 17.45 -19.07
C THR A 230 -31.79 18.23 -18.32
N THR A 231 -31.94 19.56 -18.25
CA THR A 231 -31.01 20.44 -17.52
C THR A 231 -30.74 20.00 -16.08
N PRO A 232 -31.72 19.58 -15.27
CA PRO A 232 -31.46 19.07 -13.91
C PRO A 232 -30.52 17.87 -13.87
N ILE A 233 -30.67 16.91 -14.79
CA ILE A 233 -29.80 15.71 -14.87
C ILE A 233 -28.36 16.11 -15.13
N ILE A 234 -28.12 17.07 -16.04
CA ILE A 234 -26.78 17.59 -16.33
C ILE A 234 -26.20 18.26 -15.08
N ILE A 235 -26.97 19.09 -14.39
CA ILE A 235 -26.52 19.76 -13.16
C ILE A 235 -26.13 18.74 -12.09
N MET A 236 -26.96 17.72 -11.87
CA MET A 236 -26.65 16.64 -10.90
C MET A 236 -25.34 15.91 -11.27
N PHE A 237 -25.16 15.58 -12.54
CA PHE A 237 -23.96 14.91 -13.01
C PHE A 237 -22.70 15.78 -12.86
N VAL A 238 -22.74 17.05 -13.26
CA VAL A 238 -21.61 17.98 -13.06
C VAL A 238 -21.27 18.13 -11.59
N PHE A 239 -22.30 18.25 -10.72
CA PHE A 239 -22.09 18.36 -9.30
C PHE A 239 -21.47 17.09 -8.70
N SER A 240 -21.84 15.92 -9.20
CA SER A 240 -21.22 14.65 -8.79
C SER A 240 -19.73 14.58 -9.12
N ILE A 241 -19.34 15.04 -10.33
CA ILE A 241 -17.92 15.10 -10.73
C ILE A 241 -17.15 16.05 -9.81
N ILE A 242 -17.72 17.21 -9.47
CA ILE A 242 -17.08 18.16 -8.55
C ILE A 242 -16.86 17.54 -7.18
N ILE A 243 -17.86 16.83 -6.64
CA ILE A 243 -17.75 16.13 -5.35
C ILE A 243 -16.65 15.04 -5.43
N ALA A 244 -16.67 14.20 -6.46
CA ALA A 244 -15.69 13.14 -6.65
C ALA A 244 -14.27 13.73 -6.72
N PHE A 245 -14.07 14.75 -7.53
CA PHE A 245 -12.77 15.43 -7.66
C PHE A 245 -12.33 16.06 -6.33
N ALA A 246 -13.24 16.69 -5.60
CA ALA A 246 -12.94 17.30 -4.30
C ALA A 246 -12.49 16.26 -3.26
N VAL A 247 -13.11 15.08 -3.22
CA VAL A 247 -12.70 13.96 -2.35
C VAL A 247 -11.26 13.54 -2.67
N HIS A 248 -10.95 13.32 -3.94
CA HIS A 248 -9.62 12.94 -4.38
C HIS A 248 -8.58 14.04 -4.08
N LEU A 249 -8.93 15.30 -4.31
CA LEU A 249 -8.07 16.45 -4.04
C LEU A 249 -7.77 16.60 -2.54
N ILE A 250 -8.78 16.45 -1.69
CA ILE A 250 -8.61 16.51 -0.22
C ILE A 250 -7.63 15.45 0.24
N ILE A 251 -7.75 14.22 -0.24
CA ILE A 251 -6.84 13.13 0.14
C ILE A 251 -5.45 13.34 -0.47
N GLY A 252 -5.37 13.85 -1.69
CA GLY A 252 -4.10 14.22 -2.33
C GLY A 252 -3.32 15.28 -1.54
N LEU A 253 -4.01 16.27 -0.99
CA LEU A 253 -3.40 17.38 -0.25
C LEU A 253 -3.15 17.05 1.23
N PHE A 254 -4.10 16.41 1.90
CA PHE A 254 -4.10 16.22 3.35
C PHE A 254 -3.92 14.76 3.79
N GLY A 255 -3.87 13.81 2.87
CA GLY A 255 -3.78 12.37 3.16
C GLY A 255 -2.62 12.02 4.06
N GLU A 256 -1.43 12.58 3.80
CA GLU A 256 -0.23 12.36 4.64
C GLU A 256 -0.45 12.86 6.08
N ASN A 257 -1.06 14.03 6.25
CA ASN A 257 -1.36 14.57 7.58
C ASN A 257 -2.44 13.76 8.32
N ILE A 258 -3.48 13.33 7.60
CA ILE A 258 -4.53 12.43 8.13
C ILE A 258 -3.89 11.13 8.62
N TYR A 259 -3.00 10.55 7.82
CA TYR A 259 -2.29 9.31 8.17
C TYR A 259 -1.37 9.51 9.37
N LYS A 260 -0.56 10.60 9.38
CA LYS A 260 0.29 10.98 10.51
C LYS A 260 -0.52 11.03 11.82
N ASN A 261 -1.59 11.82 11.84
CA ASN A 261 -2.38 12.01 13.04
C ASN A 261 -3.05 10.71 13.52
N ASN A 262 -3.56 9.88 12.57
CA ASN A 262 -4.15 8.58 12.91
C ASN A 262 -3.10 7.61 13.49
N ALA A 263 -1.90 7.56 12.92
CA ALA A 263 -0.80 6.72 13.40
C ALA A 263 -0.33 7.15 14.80
N ILE A 264 -0.03 8.44 14.99
CA ILE A 264 0.44 8.98 16.27
C ILE A 264 -0.60 8.77 17.36
N ASN A 265 -1.90 9.04 17.11
CA ASN A 265 -2.95 8.85 18.09
C ASN A 265 -3.12 7.39 18.50
N LYS A 266 -3.01 6.44 17.54
CA LYS A 266 -3.06 5.01 17.85
C LYS A 266 -1.86 4.54 18.65
N ILE A 267 -0.65 4.99 18.32
CA ILE A 267 0.57 4.66 19.07
C ILE A 267 0.45 5.18 20.49
N LYS A 268 0.06 6.44 20.69
CA LYS A 268 -0.13 7.03 22.03
C LYS A 268 -1.18 6.26 22.86
N ALA A 269 -2.28 5.85 22.22
CA ALA A 269 -3.31 5.05 22.91
C ALA A 269 -2.78 3.69 23.38
N ILE A 270 -1.92 3.03 22.58
CA ILE A 270 -1.28 1.77 22.96
C ILE A 270 -0.25 1.99 24.07
N GLU A 271 0.57 3.05 23.99
CA GLU A 271 1.56 3.40 25.00
C GLU A 271 0.93 3.69 26.37
N GLN A 272 -0.29 4.26 26.38
CA GLN A 272 -1.05 4.58 27.60
C GLN A 272 -1.88 3.40 28.12
N SER A 273 -2.01 2.31 27.37
CA SER A 273 -2.80 1.15 27.82
C SER A 273 -2.06 0.33 28.90
N ASP A 274 -2.82 -0.28 29.81
CA ASP A 274 -2.30 -1.15 30.89
C ASP A 274 -2.11 -2.60 30.44
N THR A 275 -1.80 -2.84 29.17
CA THR A 275 -1.63 -4.19 28.62
C THR A 275 -0.37 -4.88 29.14
N ILE A 276 -0.50 -6.18 29.46
CA ILE A 276 0.59 -7.06 29.92
C ILE A 276 1.52 -7.44 28.76
N GLU A 277 1.02 -7.42 27.52
CA GLU A 277 1.79 -7.71 26.32
C GLU A 277 2.80 -6.60 25.98
N SER A 278 3.87 -6.97 25.32
CA SER A 278 4.87 -5.99 24.87
C SER A 278 4.23 -4.95 23.95
N LYS A 279 4.14 -3.71 24.40
CA LYS A 279 3.55 -2.57 23.65
C LYS A 279 4.16 -2.43 22.25
N GLN A 280 5.45 -2.72 22.11
CA GLN A 280 6.16 -2.71 20.84
C GLN A 280 5.57 -3.72 19.83
N GLN A 281 5.23 -4.92 20.29
CA GLN A 281 4.61 -5.96 19.47
C GLN A 281 3.19 -5.54 19.03
N ILE A 282 2.40 -4.99 19.97
CA ILE A 282 1.06 -4.48 19.65
C ILE A 282 1.13 -3.35 18.63
N ILE A 283 2.08 -2.41 18.76
CA ILE A 283 2.27 -1.31 17.83
C ILE A 283 2.59 -1.84 16.42
N SER A 284 3.53 -2.78 16.32
CA SER A 284 3.93 -3.34 15.01
C SER A 284 2.81 -4.14 14.33
N THR A 285 2.01 -4.89 15.08
CA THR A 285 0.89 -5.68 14.53
C THR A 285 -0.34 -4.83 14.19
N SER A 286 -0.61 -3.78 14.99
CA SER A 286 -1.74 -2.86 14.76
C SER A 286 -1.55 -1.98 13.53
N GLY A 287 -0.32 -1.71 13.16
CA GLY A 287 0.04 -0.87 12.02
C GLY A 287 0.03 -1.59 10.67
N GLY A 288 0.84 -1.07 9.75
CA GLY A 288 0.99 -1.58 8.38
C GLY A 288 -0.19 -1.26 7.48
N VAL A 289 -0.51 -2.16 6.57
CA VAL A 289 -1.52 -1.97 5.51
C VAL A 289 -2.65 -3.01 5.63
N ASN A 290 -3.79 -2.71 5.00
CA ASN A 290 -4.96 -3.59 5.00
C ASN A 290 -5.58 -3.67 3.60
N ILE A 291 -5.15 -4.64 2.81
CA ILE A 291 -5.65 -4.89 1.45
C ILE A 291 -7.10 -5.40 1.50
N PHE A 292 -7.43 -6.21 2.51
CA PHE A 292 -8.77 -6.78 2.66
C PHE A 292 -9.86 -5.70 2.74
N MET A 293 -9.64 -4.65 3.54
CA MET A 293 -10.59 -3.52 3.63
C MET A 293 -10.69 -2.73 2.32
N VAL A 294 -9.62 -2.67 1.51
CA VAL A 294 -9.68 -2.05 0.18
C VAL A 294 -10.62 -2.84 -0.73
N VAL A 295 -10.45 -4.16 -0.79
CA VAL A 295 -11.29 -5.05 -1.63
C VAL A 295 -12.76 -4.99 -1.18
N ILE A 296 -13.03 -5.07 0.13
CA ILE A 296 -14.39 -4.99 0.66
C ILE A 296 -15.04 -3.65 0.32
N SER A 297 -14.36 -2.53 0.56
CA SER A 297 -14.94 -1.21 0.32
C SER A 297 -15.17 -0.94 -1.17
N TRP A 298 -14.26 -1.41 -2.04
CA TRP A 298 -14.44 -1.36 -3.48
C TRP A 298 -15.64 -2.21 -3.94
N TYR A 299 -15.76 -3.44 -3.45
CA TYR A 299 -16.88 -4.34 -3.77
C TYR A 299 -18.21 -3.78 -3.27
N LEU A 300 -18.24 -3.23 -2.06
CA LEU A 300 -19.42 -2.59 -1.49
C LEU A 300 -19.87 -1.39 -2.36
N MET A 301 -18.95 -0.57 -2.85
CA MET A 301 -19.29 0.53 -3.75
C MET A 301 -19.89 0.02 -5.07
N ASN A 302 -19.36 -1.07 -5.63
CA ASN A 302 -19.93 -1.69 -6.83
C ASN A 302 -21.35 -2.23 -6.60
N ILE A 303 -21.58 -2.88 -5.45
CA ILE A 303 -22.93 -3.36 -5.09
C ILE A 303 -23.91 -2.18 -5.02
N ILE A 304 -23.53 -1.11 -4.29
CA ILE A 304 -24.38 0.09 -4.16
C ILE A 304 -24.69 0.69 -5.54
N SER A 305 -23.69 0.85 -6.40
CA SER A 305 -23.86 1.40 -7.75
C SER A 305 -24.80 0.54 -8.59
N ASN A 306 -24.65 -0.79 -8.56
CA ASN A 306 -25.51 -1.71 -9.31
C ASN A 306 -26.96 -1.68 -8.80
N TYR A 307 -27.19 -1.62 -7.48
CA TYR A 307 -28.54 -1.51 -6.93
C TYR A 307 -29.20 -0.18 -7.27
N LEU A 308 -28.45 0.93 -7.22
CA LEU A 308 -28.98 2.24 -7.64
C LEU A 308 -29.36 2.24 -9.12
N MET A 309 -28.54 1.62 -9.97
CA MET A 309 -28.81 1.48 -11.39
C MET A 309 -30.10 0.66 -11.64
N LEU A 310 -30.22 -0.50 -10.97
CA LEU A 310 -31.39 -1.39 -11.10
C LEU A 310 -32.69 -0.71 -10.61
N PHE A 311 -32.60 0.16 -9.61
CA PHE A 311 -33.77 0.88 -9.08
C PHE A 311 -34.25 2.00 -10.01
N MET A 312 -33.39 2.52 -10.89
CA MET A 312 -33.71 3.61 -11.82
C MET A 312 -34.06 3.15 -13.23
N LEU A 313 -33.72 1.91 -13.60
CA LEU A 313 -34.17 1.24 -14.83
C LEU A 313 -35.55 0.64 -14.63
#